data_3137dcc9f9075f89415cb69ca702a08b
#
_entry.id   3137dcc9f9075f89415cb69ca702a08b
#
_cell.length_a   1.000
_cell.length_b   1.000
_cell.length_c   1.000
_cell.angle_alpha   90.00
_cell.angle_beta   90.00
_cell.angle_gamma   90.00
#
_symmetry.space_group_name_H-M   'P 1'
#
loop_
_entity.id
_entity.type
_entity.pdbx_description
1 polymer ?
#
loop_
_entity_poly.entity_id
_entity_poly.type
_entity_poly.pdbx_seq_one_letter_code
_entity_poly.pdbx_strand_id
1 'polypeptide(L)'
;DSKWVTNNLAPWMLYQYRDFSRNIGIDSIHNIKRNKDSFSFYKNFWKRQIYLKHNKPILSKANPFVFRIDSLINTFPDAKVIFIVRDPLETIASYFSMQEKIKYGNTMTKAELQLYREEAYKEIIDWYKATETAQTKLNSSNFIVLTYNDLIDDLEGSIERCFRLSNKTINSQFRKT
;
A
#
# COMPACT_ATOMS: atom_id res chain seq x y z
N ASP A 1 -24.06 5.07 -5.75
CA ASP A 1 -22.85 4.94 -6.60
C ASP A 1 -21.61 5.33 -5.83
N SER A 2 -21.03 4.38 -5.11
CA SER A 2 -19.73 4.55 -4.44
C SER A 2 -18.63 4.30 -5.47
N LYS A 3 -18.30 5.30 -6.28
CA LYS A 3 -17.10 5.22 -7.13
C LYS A 3 -15.87 5.38 -6.24
N TRP A 4 -15.19 4.28 -6.00
CA TRP A 4 -13.90 4.22 -5.35
C TRP A 4 -12.85 4.83 -6.27
N VAL A 5 -12.13 5.85 -5.81
CA VAL A 5 -10.92 6.31 -6.51
C VAL A 5 -9.80 5.39 -6.07
N THR A 6 -9.61 4.29 -6.78
CA THR A 6 -8.43 3.46 -6.64
C THR A 6 -7.29 4.12 -7.41
N ASN A 7 -6.29 4.65 -6.71
CA ASN A 7 -5.00 4.95 -7.33
C ASN A 7 -4.29 3.61 -7.62
N ASN A 8 -4.68 2.96 -8.70
CA ASN A 8 -3.88 1.92 -9.29
C ASN A 8 -2.67 2.59 -9.93
N LEU A 9 -1.56 2.61 -9.20
CA LEU A 9 -0.27 2.87 -9.81
C LEU A 9 -0.06 1.76 -10.84
N ALA A 10 -0.15 2.12 -12.12
CA ALA A 10 0.01 1.15 -13.20
C ALA A 10 1.39 0.49 -13.13
N PRO A 11 1.54 -0.77 -13.57
CA PRO A 11 2.81 -1.51 -13.51
C PRO A 11 4.01 -0.78 -14.13
N TRP A 12 3.78 0.11 -15.12
CA TRP A 12 4.84 0.93 -15.72
C TRP A 12 5.37 2.03 -14.78
N MET A 13 4.62 2.43 -13.76
CA MET A 13 5.11 3.29 -12.69
C MET A 13 6.08 2.57 -11.75
N LEU A 14 6.06 1.24 -11.70
CA LEU A 14 7.02 0.44 -10.94
C LEU A 14 8.45 0.52 -11.52
N TYR A 15 8.60 0.79 -12.82
CA TYR A 15 9.91 1.04 -13.41
C TYR A 15 10.50 2.40 -12.97
N GLN A 16 9.70 3.43 -12.89
CA GLN A 16 10.06 4.71 -12.26
C GLN A 16 10.14 4.58 -10.73
N TYR A 17 9.54 3.54 -10.15
CA TYR A 17 9.52 3.28 -8.73
C TYR A 17 10.91 2.94 -8.17
N ARG A 18 11.79 2.39 -8.96
CA ARG A 18 13.19 2.13 -8.60
C ARG A 18 13.96 3.41 -8.29
N ASP A 19 13.74 4.48 -9.05
CA ASP A 19 14.23 5.82 -8.74
C ASP A 19 13.34 6.54 -7.72
N PHE A 20 12.07 6.20 -7.70
CA PHE A 20 11.08 6.77 -6.80
C PHE A 20 11.27 6.25 -5.37
N SER A 21 11.49 4.95 -5.16
CA SER A 21 11.76 4.36 -3.84
C SER A 21 13.12 4.81 -3.28
N ARG A 22 14.14 4.91 -4.11
CA ARG A 22 15.46 5.41 -3.70
C ARG A 22 15.47 6.90 -3.38
N ASN A 23 14.64 7.71 -4.03
CA ASN A 23 14.71 9.17 -3.94
C ASN A 23 13.48 9.84 -3.31
N ILE A 24 12.32 9.20 -3.27
CA ILE A 24 11.05 9.84 -2.85
C ILE A 24 10.30 9.03 -1.79
N GLY A 25 10.53 7.72 -1.71
CA GLY A 25 9.66 6.79 -1.02
C GLY A 25 9.90 6.64 0.48
N ILE A 26 11.08 6.94 0.98
CA ILE A 26 11.47 6.63 2.36
C ILE A 26 11.48 7.90 3.22
N ASP A 27 10.83 7.83 4.39
CA ASP A 27 10.96 8.85 5.42
C ASP A 27 12.37 8.84 5.99
N SER A 28 13.25 9.63 5.39
CA SER A 28 14.63 9.81 5.85
C SER A 28 14.88 11.27 6.20
N ILE A 29 15.89 11.49 7.05
CA ILE A 29 16.32 12.84 7.44
C ILE A 29 16.67 13.71 6.23
N HIS A 30 17.23 13.11 5.17
CA HIS A 30 17.60 13.82 3.95
C HIS A 30 16.41 14.26 3.08
N ASN A 31 15.22 13.70 3.32
CA ASN A 31 14.02 13.94 2.52
C ASN A 31 12.89 14.67 3.27
N ILE A 32 13.13 15.19 4.47
CA ILE A 32 12.10 15.80 5.34
C ILE A 32 11.32 16.90 4.60
N LYS A 33 11.99 17.87 3.99
CA LYS A 33 11.32 18.97 3.29
C LYS A 33 10.45 18.45 2.14
N ARG A 34 11.02 17.59 1.32
CA ARG A 34 10.34 16.99 0.15
C ARG A 34 9.14 16.15 0.56
N ASN A 35 9.28 15.38 1.64
CA ASN A 35 8.19 14.60 2.19
C ASN A 35 7.07 15.51 2.69
N LYS A 36 7.41 16.57 3.42
CA LYS A 36 6.44 17.56 3.91
C LYS A 36 5.66 18.21 2.76
N ASP A 37 6.35 18.64 1.72
CA ASP A 37 5.70 19.27 0.55
C ASP A 37 4.79 18.29 -0.18
N SER A 38 5.23 17.06 -0.41
CA SER A 38 4.42 16.03 -1.08
C SER A 38 3.20 15.62 -0.27
N PHE A 39 3.32 15.49 1.05
CA PHE A 39 2.17 15.19 1.91
C PHE A 39 1.24 16.38 2.10
N SER A 40 1.75 17.60 2.07
CA SER A 40 0.93 18.81 2.04
C SER A 40 0.07 18.86 0.76
N PHE A 41 0.67 18.58 -0.41
CA PHE A 41 -0.06 18.44 -1.65
C PHE A 41 -1.11 17.33 -1.58
N TYR A 42 -0.74 16.15 -1.09
CA TYR A 42 -1.62 15.00 -0.93
C TYR A 42 -2.81 15.31 -0.01
N LYS A 43 -2.55 15.99 1.12
CA LYS A 43 -3.62 16.46 2.03
C LYS A 43 -4.59 17.42 1.34
N ASN A 44 -4.07 18.38 0.58
CA ASN A 44 -4.90 19.35 -0.12
C ASN A 44 -5.69 18.71 -1.29
N PHE A 45 -5.11 17.71 -1.95
CA PHE A 45 -5.82 16.90 -2.95
C PHE A 45 -7.03 16.21 -2.32
N TRP A 46 -6.83 15.52 -1.18
CA TRP A 46 -7.93 14.82 -0.51
C TRP A 46 -8.97 15.76 0.07
N LYS A 47 -8.59 16.92 0.61
CA LYS A 47 -9.56 17.92 1.05
C LYS A 47 -10.52 18.32 -0.07
N ARG A 48 -10.00 18.52 -1.29
CA ARG A 48 -10.84 18.82 -2.47
C ARG A 48 -11.75 17.65 -2.82
N GLN A 49 -11.25 16.42 -2.78
CA GLN A 49 -12.06 15.24 -3.07
C GLN A 49 -13.18 15.03 -2.03
N ILE A 50 -12.88 15.22 -0.75
CA ILE A 50 -13.87 15.14 0.34
C ILE A 50 -14.97 16.19 0.11
N TYR A 51 -14.60 17.43 -0.17
CA TYR A 51 -15.56 18.49 -0.46
C TYR A 51 -16.47 18.14 -1.64
N LEU A 52 -15.89 17.69 -2.75
CA LEU A 52 -16.65 17.29 -3.96
C LEU A 52 -17.54 16.04 -3.74
N LYS A 53 -17.23 15.21 -2.76
CA LYS A 53 -17.95 13.96 -2.46
C LYS A 53 -18.81 14.04 -1.20
N HIS A 54 -19.20 15.24 -0.79
CA HIS A 54 -20.09 15.47 0.35
C HIS A 54 -19.60 14.81 1.65
N ASN A 55 -18.33 15.03 2.00
CA ASN A 55 -17.67 14.55 3.20
C ASN A 55 -17.63 13.01 3.37
N LYS A 56 -17.64 12.27 2.28
CA LYS A 56 -17.44 10.81 2.35
C LYS A 56 -16.02 10.47 2.82
N PRO A 57 -15.86 9.41 3.62
CA PRO A 57 -14.55 8.96 4.04
C PRO A 57 -13.71 8.49 2.84
N ILE A 58 -12.40 8.62 2.96
CA ILE A 58 -11.44 8.21 1.96
C ILE A 58 -11.03 6.77 2.22
N LEU A 59 -11.01 5.95 1.19
CA LEU A 59 -10.28 4.70 1.16
C LEU A 59 -9.20 4.80 0.08
N SER A 60 -7.94 4.62 0.45
CA SER A 60 -6.81 4.69 -0.47
C SER A 60 -6.00 3.41 -0.40
N LYS A 61 -5.69 2.81 -1.55
CA LYS A 61 -4.72 1.74 -1.68
C LYS A 61 -3.41 2.33 -2.18
N ALA A 62 -2.39 2.33 -1.32
CA ALA A 62 -1.09 2.88 -1.67
C ALA A 62 0.02 2.10 -0.94
N ASN A 63 0.46 1.00 -1.53
CA ASN A 63 1.52 0.16 -0.97
C ASN A 63 2.76 0.97 -0.54
N PRO A 64 3.26 1.98 -1.30
CA PRO A 64 4.44 2.75 -0.91
C PRO A 64 4.33 3.50 0.42
N PHE A 65 3.14 3.68 0.97
CA PHE A 65 2.99 4.38 2.25
C PHE A 65 3.61 3.65 3.43
N VAL A 66 3.85 2.35 3.31
CA VAL A 66 4.58 1.61 4.35
C VAL A 66 5.97 2.21 4.62
N PHE A 67 6.67 2.69 3.57
CA PHE A 67 7.96 3.36 3.69
C PHE A 67 7.85 4.83 4.16
N ARG A 68 6.65 5.37 4.22
CA ARG A 68 6.36 6.77 4.56
C ARG A 68 5.34 6.86 5.69
N ILE A 69 5.35 5.89 6.58
CA ILE A 69 4.36 5.79 7.64
C ILE A 69 4.40 7.00 8.58
N ASP A 70 5.59 7.50 8.90
CA ASP A 70 5.75 8.66 9.77
C ASP A 70 5.11 9.92 9.15
N SER A 71 5.36 10.16 7.86
CA SER A 71 4.74 11.26 7.12
C SER A 71 3.22 11.10 7.02
N LEU A 72 2.75 9.87 6.86
CA LEU A 72 1.32 9.55 6.79
C LEU A 72 0.62 9.89 8.10
N ILE A 73 1.09 9.35 9.24
CA ILE A 73 0.46 9.55 10.54
C ILE A 73 0.58 11.00 11.04
N ASN A 74 1.68 11.68 10.72
CA ASN A 74 1.84 13.10 11.04
C ASN A 74 0.88 13.99 10.24
N THR A 75 0.52 13.57 9.02
CA THR A 75 -0.40 14.33 8.15
C THR A 75 -1.86 14.01 8.44
N PHE A 76 -2.15 12.75 8.76
CA PHE A 76 -3.47 12.21 9.04
C PHE A 76 -3.43 11.37 10.33
N PRO A 77 -3.48 12.02 11.52
CA PRO A 77 -3.36 11.31 12.79
C PRO A 77 -4.48 10.31 13.08
N ASP A 78 -5.62 10.51 12.44
CA ASP A 78 -6.82 9.65 12.51
C ASP A 78 -6.85 8.53 11.46
N ALA A 79 -5.81 8.44 10.61
CA ALA A 79 -5.75 7.42 9.58
C ALA A 79 -5.79 6.01 10.18
N LYS A 80 -6.60 5.15 9.56
CA LYS A 80 -6.66 3.72 9.85
C LYS A 80 -5.89 2.96 8.77
N VAL A 81 -5.02 2.05 9.18
CA VAL A 81 -4.13 1.33 8.27
C VAL A 81 -4.49 -0.15 8.29
N ILE A 82 -4.72 -0.72 7.13
CA ILE A 82 -4.96 -2.15 6.95
C ILE A 82 -3.76 -2.72 6.22
N PHE A 83 -2.99 -3.56 6.89
CA PHE A 83 -1.92 -4.32 6.26
C PHE A 83 -2.48 -5.66 5.79
N ILE A 84 -2.35 -5.94 4.50
CA ILE A 84 -2.65 -7.26 3.93
C ILE A 84 -1.32 -7.90 3.63
N VAL A 85 -1.00 -8.98 4.33
CA VAL A 85 0.25 -9.70 4.21
C VAL A 85 0.01 -11.10 3.66
N ARG A 86 0.91 -11.57 2.83
CA ARG A 86 0.90 -12.92 2.26
C ARG A 86 2.20 -13.63 2.63
N ASP A 87 2.24 -14.95 2.51
CA ASP A 87 3.49 -15.69 2.66
C ASP A 87 4.59 -15.11 1.75
N PRO A 88 5.80 -14.81 2.28
CA PRO A 88 6.86 -14.19 1.50
C PRO A 88 7.30 -15.03 0.29
N LEU A 89 7.33 -16.35 0.40
CA LEU A 89 7.74 -17.24 -0.71
C LEU A 89 6.71 -17.20 -1.83
N GLU A 90 5.42 -17.23 -1.49
CA GLU A 90 4.34 -17.11 -2.47
C GLU A 90 4.33 -15.72 -3.12
N THR A 91 4.60 -14.67 -2.33
CA THR A 91 4.69 -13.29 -2.84
C THR A 91 5.81 -13.17 -3.85
N ILE A 92 7.01 -13.70 -3.54
CA ILE A 92 8.19 -13.66 -4.41
C ILE A 92 7.90 -14.42 -5.71
N ALA A 93 7.37 -15.65 -5.61
CA ALA A 93 7.04 -16.48 -6.77
C ALA A 93 6.02 -15.79 -7.69
N SER A 94 4.96 -15.25 -7.10
CA SER A 94 3.92 -14.51 -7.84
C SER A 94 4.45 -13.23 -8.49
N TYR A 95 5.27 -12.48 -7.76
CA TYR A 95 5.87 -11.25 -8.27
C TYR A 95 6.77 -11.51 -9.47
N PHE A 96 7.66 -12.50 -9.39
CA PHE A 96 8.51 -12.88 -10.51
C PHE A 96 7.71 -13.34 -11.73
N SER A 97 6.75 -14.24 -11.52
CA SER A 97 5.89 -14.73 -12.62
C SER A 97 5.16 -13.59 -13.33
N MET A 98 4.63 -12.64 -12.57
CA MET A 98 3.94 -11.47 -13.13
C MET A 98 4.89 -10.56 -13.90
N GLN A 99 6.03 -10.24 -13.34
CA GLN A 99 6.98 -9.29 -13.93
C GLN A 99 7.65 -9.85 -15.17
N GLU A 100 8.03 -11.12 -15.17
CA GLU A 100 8.60 -11.78 -16.32
C GLU A 100 7.65 -11.78 -17.52
N LYS A 101 6.36 -12.01 -17.28
CA LYS A 101 5.32 -12.00 -18.33
C LYS A 101 5.01 -10.59 -18.86
N ILE A 102 4.93 -9.61 -17.97
CA ILE A 102 4.45 -8.26 -18.32
C ILE A 102 5.55 -7.39 -18.87
N LYS A 103 6.74 -7.41 -18.25
CA LYS A 103 7.80 -6.44 -18.55
C LYS A 103 8.82 -6.92 -19.54
N TYR A 104 9.18 -8.17 -19.47
CA TYR A 104 10.45 -8.57 -20.05
C TYR A 104 10.29 -9.60 -21.17
N GLY A 105 9.25 -10.42 -21.15
CA GLY A 105 9.04 -11.43 -22.18
C GLY A 105 10.36 -12.12 -22.58
N ASN A 106 10.67 -12.12 -23.85
CA ASN A 106 11.91 -12.67 -24.40
C ASN A 106 13.03 -11.63 -24.66
N THR A 107 12.93 -10.43 -24.08
CA THR A 107 13.85 -9.31 -24.40
C THR A 107 15.07 -9.22 -23.50
N MET A 108 15.09 -9.91 -22.35
CA MET A 108 16.22 -9.90 -21.42
C MET A 108 17.15 -11.09 -21.63
N THR A 109 18.45 -10.85 -21.52
CA THR A 109 19.43 -11.92 -21.39
C THR A 109 19.29 -12.65 -20.06
N LYS A 110 19.82 -13.85 -19.93
CA LYS A 110 19.81 -14.61 -18.68
C LYS A 110 20.49 -13.85 -17.52
N ALA A 111 21.58 -13.13 -17.80
CA ALA A 111 22.30 -12.35 -16.81
C ALA A 111 21.48 -11.15 -16.31
N GLU A 112 20.82 -10.42 -17.20
CA GLU A 112 19.92 -9.33 -16.84
C GLU A 112 18.73 -9.81 -16.02
N LEU A 113 18.16 -10.95 -16.38
CA LEU A 113 17.05 -11.55 -15.64
C LEU A 113 17.49 -11.97 -14.22
N GLN A 114 18.69 -12.53 -14.08
CA GLN A 114 19.22 -12.90 -12.76
C GLN A 114 19.43 -11.67 -11.88
N LEU A 115 20.06 -10.62 -12.40
CA LEU A 115 20.26 -9.37 -11.67
C LEU A 115 18.91 -8.75 -11.25
N TYR A 116 17.95 -8.75 -12.16
CA TYR A 116 16.61 -8.27 -11.86
C TYR A 116 15.93 -9.04 -10.71
N ARG A 117 16.03 -10.38 -10.71
CA ARG A 117 15.46 -11.22 -9.65
C ARG A 117 16.11 -10.93 -8.30
N GLU A 118 17.41 -10.74 -8.25
CA GLU A 118 18.13 -10.40 -7.01
C GLU A 118 17.69 -9.03 -6.45
N GLU A 119 17.52 -8.04 -7.32
CA GLU A 119 17.04 -6.72 -6.91
C GLU A 119 15.58 -6.76 -6.45
N ALA A 120 14.72 -7.45 -7.18
CA ALA A 120 13.32 -7.61 -6.84
C ALA A 120 13.12 -8.39 -5.52
N TYR A 121 13.96 -9.40 -5.29
CA TYR A 121 13.97 -10.11 -4.01
C TYR A 121 14.29 -9.17 -2.84
N LYS A 122 15.33 -8.36 -2.96
CA LYS A 122 15.71 -7.37 -1.94
C LYS A 122 14.57 -6.38 -1.69
N GLU A 123 13.94 -5.89 -2.75
CA GLU A 123 12.81 -4.97 -2.65
C GLU A 123 11.65 -5.59 -1.86
N ILE A 124 11.29 -6.83 -2.16
CA ILE A 124 10.21 -7.54 -1.44
C ILE A 124 10.54 -7.68 0.05
N ILE A 125 11.78 -8.08 0.38
CA ILE A 125 12.22 -8.17 1.78
C ILE A 125 12.13 -6.82 2.49
N ASP A 126 12.54 -5.74 1.83
CA ASP A 126 12.44 -4.40 2.39
C ASP A 126 10.99 -3.96 2.64
N TRP A 127 10.04 -4.40 1.80
CA TRP A 127 8.60 -4.20 2.05
C TRP A 127 8.12 -4.90 3.32
N TYR A 128 8.51 -6.15 3.56
CA TYR A 128 8.15 -6.88 4.78
C TYR A 128 8.74 -6.22 6.02
N LYS A 129 10.03 -5.86 6.00
CA LYS A 129 10.69 -5.14 7.09
C LYS A 129 10.05 -3.77 7.35
N ALA A 130 9.71 -3.03 6.30
CA ALA A 130 9.03 -1.75 6.43
C ALA A 130 7.62 -1.92 7.01
N THR A 131 6.90 -2.99 6.65
CA THR A 131 5.58 -3.30 7.21
C THR A 131 5.68 -3.63 8.71
N GLU A 132 6.64 -4.42 9.11
CA GLU A 132 6.91 -4.71 10.53
C GLU A 132 7.26 -3.43 11.29
N THR A 133 8.18 -2.64 10.77
CA THR A 133 8.56 -1.34 11.36
C THR A 133 7.36 -0.39 11.46
N ALA A 134 6.52 -0.33 10.43
CA ALA A 134 5.33 0.54 10.44
C ALA A 134 4.35 0.16 11.55
N GLN A 135 4.18 -1.14 11.84
CA GLN A 135 3.31 -1.60 12.91
C GLN A 135 3.80 -1.13 14.29
N THR A 136 5.12 -1.05 14.52
CA THR A 136 5.66 -0.55 15.80
C THR A 136 5.43 0.95 16.03
N LYS A 137 5.21 1.70 14.95
CA LYS A 137 4.99 3.16 14.99
C LYS A 137 3.51 3.55 15.11
N LEU A 138 2.62 2.64 14.84
CA LEU A 138 1.18 2.88 14.88
C LEU A 138 0.59 2.52 16.25
N ASN A 139 -0.41 3.31 16.68
CA ASN A 139 -1.23 2.91 17.81
C ASN A 139 -2.07 1.67 17.42
N SER A 140 -2.16 0.69 18.31
CA SER A 140 -2.90 -0.56 18.08
C SER A 140 -4.38 -0.36 17.71
N SER A 141 -4.97 0.78 18.10
CA SER A 141 -6.33 1.15 17.70
C SER A 141 -6.42 1.71 16.26
N ASN A 142 -5.29 1.94 15.61
CA ASN A 142 -5.24 2.57 14.28
C ASN A 142 -4.80 1.64 13.16
N PHE A 143 -4.51 0.38 13.45
CA PHE A 143 -4.20 -0.58 12.41
C PHE A 143 -4.70 -1.99 12.71
N ILE A 144 -4.81 -2.78 11.66
CA ILE A 144 -4.95 -4.25 11.72
C ILE A 144 -4.04 -4.89 10.69
N VAL A 145 -3.68 -6.13 10.97
CA VAL A 145 -3.00 -7.01 10.01
C VAL A 145 -3.98 -8.12 9.63
N LEU A 146 -4.16 -8.31 8.34
CA LEU A 146 -4.89 -9.43 7.75
C LEU A 146 -3.90 -10.25 6.94
N THR A 147 -3.93 -11.55 7.10
CA THR A 147 -3.22 -12.44 6.19
C THR A 147 -4.04 -12.67 4.92
N TYR A 148 -3.38 -13.06 3.86
CA TYR A 148 -4.08 -13.45 2.63
C TYR A 148 -5.01 -14.65 2.87
N ASN A 149 -4.63 -15.56 3.76
CA ASN A 149 -5.46 -16.70 4.14
C ASN A 149 -6.71 -16.27 4.91
N ASP A 150 -6.62 -15.27 5.82
CA ASP A 150 -7.80 -14.71 6.48
C ASP A 150 -8.86 -14.23 5.46
N LEU A 151 -8.39 -13.64 4.34
CA LEU A 151 -9.29 -13.16 3.29
C LEU A 151 -9.91 -14.29 2.45
N ILE A 152 -9.21 -15.41 2.28
CA ILE A 152 -9.71 -16.57 1.53
C ILE A 152 -10.67 -17.39 2.40
N ASP A 153 -10.29 -17.64 3.65
CA ASP A 153 -11.01 -18.54 4.54
C ASP A 153 -12.25 -17.86 5.16
N ASP A 154 -12.15 -16.55 5.47
CA ASP A 154 -13.25 -15.77 6.04
C ASP A 154 -13.22 -14.31 5.54
N LEU A 155 -13.69 -14.11 4.33
CA LEU A 155 -13.77 -12.76 3.73
C LEU A 155 -14.72 -11.84 4.51
N GLU A 156 -15.88 -12.35 4.94
CA GLU A 156 -16.88 -11.54 5.66
C GLU A 156 -16.35 -11.06 6.99
N GLY A 157 -15.80 -11.94 7.82
CA GLY A 157 -15.19 -11.58 9.10
C GLY A 157 -13.98 -10.65 8.94
N SER A 158 -13.17 -10.84 7.89
CA SER A 158 -12.06 -9.95 7.57
C SER A 158 -12.53 -8.53 7.24
N ILE A 159 -13.60 -8.40 6.45
CA ILE A 159 -14.21 -7.13 6.13
C ILE A 159 -14.82 -6.49 7.40
N GLU A 160 -15.48 -7.27 8.24
CA GLU A 160 -16.04 -6.78 9.51
C GLU A 160 -14.94 -6.22 10.43
N ARG A 161 -13.77 -6.86 10.49
CA ARG A 161 -12.59 -6.35 11.21
C ARG A 161 -12.15 -4.98 10.67
N CYS A 162 -12.15 -4.78 9.35
CA CYS A 162 -11.82 -3.50 8.72
C CYS A 162 -12.84 -2.41 9.09
N PHE A 163 -14.13 -2.73 9.06
CA PHE A 163 -15.19 -1.79 9.43
C PHE A 163 -15.11 -1.41 10.91
N ARG A 164 -14.89 -2.37 11.80
CA ARG A 164 -14.69 -2.11 13.24
C ARG A 164 -13.51 -1.19 13.51
N LEU A 165 -12.38 -1.39 12.82
CA LEU A 165 -11.23 -0.49 12.91
C LEU A 165 -11.61 0.97 12.60
N SER A 166 -12.53 1.16 11.67
CA SER A 166 -13.03 2.48 11.27
C SER A 166 -14.22 3.00 12.11
N ASN A 167 -14.58 2.30 13.19
CA ASN A 167 -15.77 2.57 14.00
C ASN A 167 -17.05 2.60 13.15
N LYS A 168 -17.14 1.72 12.14
CA LYS A 168 -18.29 1.59 11.25
C LYS A 168 -18.87 0.19 11.31
N THR A 169 -20.15 0.09 10.97
CA THR A 169 -20.84 -1.19 10.82
C THR A 169 -21.15 -1.46 9.36
N ILE A 170 -21.14 -2.73 8.98
CA ILE A 170 -21.59 -3.17 7.66
C ILE A 170 -23.12 -3.06 7.63
N ASN A 171 -23.65 -2.35 6.63
CA ASN A 171 -25.08 -2.31 6.44
C ASN A 171 -25.59 -3.55 5.67
N SER A 172 -26.89 -3.82 5.79
CA SER A 172 -27.52 -4.98 5.15
C SER A 172 -27.45 -4.96 3.61
N GLN A 173 -27.26 -3.79 3.03
CA GLN A 173 -27.16 -3.61 1.58
C GLN A 173 -25.80 -4.09 1.06
N PHE A 174 -24.72 -3.90 1.84
CA PHE A 174 -23.37 -4.37 1.50
C PHE A 174 -23.27 -5.91 1.54
N ARG A 175 -24.06 -6.57 2.42
CA ARG A 175 -24.06 -8.05 2.51
C ARG A 175 -24.79 -8.73 1.35
N LYS A 176 -25.51 -7.99 0.52
CA LYS A 176 -26.27 -8.52 -0.62
C LYS A 176 -25.54 -8.39 -1.96
N THR A 177 -24.37 -7.78 -1.96
CA THR A 177 -23.49 -7.63 -3.15
C THR A 177 -22.39 -8.65 -3.13
#